data_0fabec7ea8a5a091c5e470809c447c78
#
_entry.id   0fabec7ea8a5a091c5e470809c447c78
#
_cell.length_a   1.000
_cell.length_b   1.000
_cell.length_c   1.000
_cell.angle_alpha   90.00
_cell.angle_beta   90.00
_cell.angle_gamma   90.00
#
_symmetry.space_group_name_H-M   'P 1'
#
loop_
_entity.id
_entity.type
_entity.pdbx_description
1 polymer ?
#
loop_
_entity_poly.entity_id
_entity_poly.type
_entity_poly.pdbx_seq_one_letter_code
_entity_poly.pdbx_strand_id
1 'polypeptide(L)'
;MRKLFIFVTMLLIVSVFGMTAFAADVTMTVSGNTVTAQNAPEDSTLFTVSYKDGKILGVSMVKGEGTINADVTAQRANSDTIKAFLWDLKSLTPLTESKTISQSKILVACFSATGHTKPLAEYAAKYLGADFYEIVPEDPYTDDDLNYSDSNSRTTKEQNDSLARPKISGGVQNMAEYDTVIIAHPIWWGQAPKIIYTFLESYDFSGKTITTMCTSGSSPLGSSANNLKALTDNSVTWLESKRFSAGASESEVQEWLDGIGLEANNDDTEPKEKEMIIKINGQTIPVTWEDNESVTELKKQAEKSPITVQMSKYGGFEQVGSLGRTYPSNDARITTQNGDIVLYSSNQVVMFYGSNTWEYTRLGKINLTNDEVTRLLDNGNVTLTISAE
;
A
#
# COMPACT_ATOMS: atom_id res chain seq x y z
N MET A 1 -0.05 -2.88 36.62
CA MET A 1 -0.74 -1.92 35.75
C MET A 1 -0.39 -0.45 36.09
N ARG A 2 -0.54 0.04 37.30
CA ARG A 2 -0.27 1.44 37.66
C ARG A 2 1.20 1.88 37.45
N LYS A 3 2.19 1.01 37.73
CA LYS A 3 3.61 1.30 37.49
C LYS A 3 3.99 1.33 36.01
N LEU A 4 3.34 0.51 35.19
CA LEU A 4 3.54 0.49 33.73
C LEU A 4 2.95 1.75 33.08
N PHE A 5 1.83 2.25 33.57
CA PHE A 5 1.17 3.47 33.07
C PHE A 5 2.00 4.74 33.35
N ILE A 6 2.62 4.82 34.55
CA ILE A 6 3.54 5.91 34.93
C ILE A 6 4.81 5.88 34.06
N PHE A 7 5.31 4.68 33.73
CA PHE A 7 6.48 4.48 32.90
C PHE A 7 6.25 4.91 31.43
N VAL A 8 5.11 4.56 30.86
CA VAL A 8 4.71 4.98 29.51
C VAL A 8 4.52 6.50 29.42
N THR A 9 3.97 7.13 30.46
CA THR A 9 3.82 8.59 30.52
C THR A 9 5.17 9.29 30.66
N MET A 10 6.13 8.70 31.37
CA MET A 10 7.50 9.22 31.50
C MET A 10 8.30 9.09 30.19
N LEU A 11 8.09 8.01 29.45
CA LEU A 11 8.70 7.80 28.12
C LEU A 11 8.28 8.87 27.10
N LEU A 12 7.04 9.38 27.19
CA LEU A 12 6.50 10.44 26.34
C LEU A 12 7.08 11.84 26.65
N ILE A 13 7.54 12.06 27.90
CA ILE A 13 8.03 13.38 28.34
C ILE A 13 9.51 13.57 27.99
N VAL A 14 10.30 12.50 27.88
CA VAL A 14 11.76 12.58 27.58
C VAL A 14 12.06 12.99 26.13
N SER A 15 11.08 12.89 25.22
CA SER A 15 11.24 13.39 23.84
C SER A 15 11.29 14.93 23.73
N VAL A 16 11.13 15.67 24.83
CA VAL A 16 10.98 17.14 24.84
C VAL A 16 12.10 17.86 25.60
N PHE A 17 12.90 17.22 26.43
CA PHE A 17 13.90 17.89 27.28
C PHE A 17 15.34 17.35 27.15
N GLY A 18 16.19 18.23 26.64
CA GLY A 18 17.57 18.49 27.00
C GLY A 18 18.60 17.35 26.92
N MET A 19 19.70 17.67 26.26
CA MET A 19 20.94 16.86 26.17
C MET A 19 21.30 16.15 27.50
N THR A 20 20.93 14.88 27.60
CA THR A 20 21.55 13.96 28.59
C THR A 20 22.85 13.48 27.97
N ALA A 21 23.96 13.54 28.75
CA ALA A 21 25.21 12.89 28.36
C ALA A 21 24.93 11.36 28.35
N PHE A 22 24.88 10.76 27.20
CA PHE A 22 24.79 9.31 27.05
C PHE A 22 26.13 8.64 27.38
N ALA A 23 26.12 7.38 27.81
CA ALA A 23 27.33 6.62 28.00
C ALA A 23 28.08 6.50 26.67
N ALA A 24 29.34 6.92 26.63
CA ALA A 24 30.10 7.15 25.39
C ALA A 24 30.27 5.91 24.49
N ASP A 25 30.12 4.70 25.03
CA ASP A 25 30.34 3.44 24.31
C ASP A 25 29.04 2.65 24.03
N VAL A 26 27.90 3.09 24.56
CA VAL A 26 26.59 2.39 24.34
C VAL A 26 25.99 2.87 23.03
N THR A 27 25.69 1.93 22.15
CA THR A 27 25.10 2.23 20.84
C THR A 27 23.81 1.48 20.62
N MET A 28 22.92 2.04 19.81
CA MET A 28 21.70 1.39 19.37
C MET A 28 21.57 1.56 17.87
N THR A 29 21.44 0.44 17.14
CA THR A 29 21.30 0.38 15.68
C THR A 29 20.03 -0.35 15.31
N VAL A 30 19.54 -0.08 14.10
CA VAL A 30 18.40 -0.78 13.49
C VAL A 30 18.88 -1.34 12.17
N SER A 31 18.63 -2.63 11.96
CA SER A 31 18.90 -3.30 10.69
C SER A 31 17.74 -4.23 10.37
N GLY A 32 17.03 -3.95 9.29
CA GLY A 32 15.80 -4.67 8.94
C GLY A 32 14.80 -4.63 10.10
N ASN A 33 14.36 -5.79 10.54
CA ASN A 33 13.42 -5.95 11.66
C ASN A 33 14.09 -6.14 13.03
N THR A 34 15.40 -5.90 13.14
CA THR A 34 16.13 -6.10 14.39
C THR A 34 16.66 -4.77 14.92
N VAL A 35 16.32 -4.46 16.16
CA VAL A 35 16.96 -3.40 16.94
C VAL A 35 18.06 -4.03 17.79
N THR A 36 19.28 -3.57 17.65
CA THR A 36 20.44 -4.05 18.41
C THR A 36 21.01 -2.93 19.28
N ALA A 37 21.06 -3.15 20.58
CA ALA A 37 21.86 -2.34 21.50
C ALA A 37 23.18 -3.06 21.77
N GLN A 38 24.29 -2.32 21.75
CA GLN A 38 25.61 -2.84 22.03
C GLN A 38 26.24 -2.13 23.23
N ASN A 39 27.09 -2.85 23.97
CA ASN A 39 27.75 -2.38 25.20
C ASN A 39 26.76 -1.91 26.28
N ALA A 40 25.56 -2.52 26.29
CA ALA A 40 24.54 -2.21 27.27
C ALA A 40 25.01 -2.62 28.68
N PRO A 41 24.97 -1.71 29.68
CA PRO A 41 25.27 -2.04 31.07
C PRO A 41 24.36 -3.11 31.66
N GLU A 42 24.76 -3.69 32.78
CA GLU A 42 23.87 -4.55 33.60
C GLU A 42 22.57 -3.79 33.94
N ASP A 43 21.45 -4.51 34.01
CA ASP A 43 20.08 -3.96 34.24
C ASP A 43 19.52 -3.10 33.10
N SER A 44 20.14 -3.11 31.92
CA SER A 44 19.59 -2.44 30.73
C SER A 44 18.33 -3.12 30.23
N THR A 45 17.42 -2.30 29.71
CA THR A 45 16.20 -2.80 29.04
C THR A 45 15.98 -2.04 27.73
N LEU A 46 15.89 -2.80 26.66
CA LEU A 46 15.52 -2.31 25.34
C LEU A 46 13.99 -2.38 25.22
N PHE A 47 13.36 -1.23 25.04
CA PHE A 47 11.93 -1.09 24.77
C PHE A 47 11.70 -0.85 23.30
N THR A 48 10.70 -1.49 22.74
CA THR A 48 10.14 -1.13 21.44
C THR A 48 8.66 -0.79 21.61
N VAL A 49 8.27 0.41 21.19
CA VAL A 49 6.92 0.95 21.34
C VAL A 49 6.34 1.18 19.96
N SER A 50 5.29 0.47 19.63
CA SER A 50 4.59 0.60 18.35
C SER A 50 3.45 1.62 18.44
N TYR A 51 3.29 2.42 17.38
CA TYR A 51 2.29 3.47 17.26
C TYR A 51 1.47 3.27 15.98
N LYS A 52 0.17 3.58 16.06
CA LYS A 52 -0.72 3.72 14.91
C LYS A 52 -1.59 4.96 15.11
N ASP A 53 -1.72 5.81 14.09
CA ASP A 53 -2.45 7.09 14.17
C ASP A 53 -2.04 7.94 15.38
N GLY A 54 -0.75 7.93 15.71
CA GLY A 54 -0.18 8.64 16.86
C GLY A 54 -0.52 8.02 18.23
N LYS A 55 -1.22 6.88 18.28
CA LYS A 55 -1.57 6.18 19.52
C LYS A 55 -0.68 4.97 19.74
N ILE A 56 -0.33 4.68 21.01
CA ILE A 56 0.42 3.47 21.36
C ILE A 56 -0.44 2.24 21.15
N LEU A 57 0.03 1.31 20.31
CA LEU A 57 -0.58 -0.01 20.11
C LEU A 57 -0.01 -1.04 21.09
N GLY A 58 1.30 -1.03 21.31
CA GLY A 58 1.96 -2.02 22.13
C GLY A 58 3.36 -1.63 22.57
N VAL A 59 3.84 -2.29 23.59
CA VAL A 59 5.21 -2.15 24.11
C VAL A 59 5.80 -3.53 24.30
N SER A 60 6.99 -3.76 23.73
CA SER A 60 7.80 -4.95 24.00
C SER A 60 9.05 -4.55 24.79
N MET A 61 9.60 -5.47 25.56
CA MET A 61 10.74 -5.23 26.44
C MET A 61 11.69 -6.42 26.40
N VAL A 62 12.97 -6.15 26.17
CA VAL A 62 14.05 -7.15 26.26
C VAL A 62 15.06 -6.67 27.25
N LYS A 63 15.25 -7.40 28.36
CA LYS A 63 16.30 -7.14 29.36
C LYS A 63 17.59 -7.84 29.00
N GLY A 64 18.71 -7.20 29.29
CA GLY A 64 19.99 -7.81 29.04
C GLY A 64 21.17 -6.89 29.40
N GLU A 65 22.36 -7.38 29.11
CA GLU A 65 23.63 -6.67 29.18
C GLU A 65 24.50 -6.99 27.94
N GLY A 66 25.45 -6.17 27.63
CA GLY A 66 26.33 -6.34 26.46
C GLY A 66 25.55 -6.11 25.16
N THR A 67 25.18 -7.18 24.43
CA THR A 67 24.38 -7.08 23.19
C THR A 67 22.94 -7.51 23.46
N ILE A 68 21.98 -6.62 23.23
CA ILE A 68 20.55 -6.88 23.38
C ILE A 68 19.89 -6.72 22.00
N ASN A 69 19.18 -7.75 21.55
CA ASN A 69 18.45 -7.74 20.29
C ASN A 69 16.94 -7.81 20.53
N ALA A 70 16.17 -6.96 19.84
CA ALA A 70 14.72 -7.01 19.79
C ALA A 70 14.26 -7.19 18.34
N ASP A 71 13.48 -8.23 18.09
CA ASP A 71 12.78 -8.44 16.83
C ASP A 71 11.47 -7.64 16.85
N VAL A 72 11.27 -6.78 15.85
CA VAL A 72 10.09 -5.92 15.71
C VAL A 72 9.18 -6.32 14.56
N THR A 73 9.39 -7.49 13.93
CA THR A 73 8.61 -7.96 12.77
C THR A 73 7.10 -7.88 13.02
N ALA A 74 6.64 -8.48 14.12
CA ALA A 74 5.22 -8.46 14.47
C ALA A 74 4.66 -7.06 14.81
N GLN A 75 5.51 -6.17 15.35
CA GLN A 75 5.13 -4.80 15.64
C GLN A 75 5.04 -3.97 14.35
N ARG A 76 5.98 -4.16 13.41
CA ARG A 76 6.00 -3.48 12.11
C ARG A 76 4.76 -3.78 11.29
N ALA A 77 4.30 -5.02 11.27
CA ALA A 77 3.13 -5.45 10.51
C ALA A 77 1.83 -4.71 10.91
N ASN A 78 1.78 -4.09 12.09
CA ASN A 78 0.56 -3.51 12.66
C ASN A 78 0.68 -2.04 13.09
N SER A 79 1.80 -1.37 12.78
CA SER A 79 2.06 -0.01 13.27
C SER A 79 2.68 0.90 12.22
N ASP A 80 2.37 2.19 12.25
CA ASP A 80 2.95 3.20 11.37
C ASP A 80 4.40 3.51 11.75
N THR A 81 4.69 3.43 13.02
CA THR A 81 5.99 3.80 13.59
C THR A 81 6.28 2.96 14.82
N ILE A 82 7.53 2.52 14.94
CA ILE A 82 8.07 1.94 16.16
C ILE A 82 9.17 2.86 16.69
N LYS A 83 9.19 3.12 17.99
CA LYS A 83 10.29 3.79 18.64
C LYS A 83 10.99 2.83 19.58
N ALA A 84 12.32 2.77 19.46
CA ALA A 84 13.17 1.98 20.33
C ALA A 84 13.87 2.87 21.35
N PHE A 85 13.94 2.41 22.59
CA PHE A 85 14.55 3.12 23.72
C PHE A 85 15.38 2.13 24.54
N LEU A 86 16.61 2.50 24.84
CA LEU A 86 17.44 1.73 25.75
C LEU A 86 17.59 2.47 27.09
N TRP A 87 17.18 1.82 28.16
CA TRP A 87 17.14 2.42 29.49
C TRP A 87 17.83 1.55 30.54
N ASP A 88 18.46 2.20 31.50
CA ASP A 88 18.80 1.62 32.81
C ASP A 88 17.55 1.76 33.71
N LEU A 89 16.94 0.64 34.07
CA LEU A 89 15.73 0.64 34.90
C LEU A 89 16.02 0.87 36.37
N LYS A 90 17.29 0.79 36.81
CA LYS A 90 17.65 1.04 38.20
C LYS A 90 17.78 2.55 38.47
N SER A 91 18.43 3.25 37.58
CA SER A 91 18.55 4.71 37.64
C SER A 91 17.39 5.46 36.97
N LEU A 92 16.57 4.78 36.17
CA LEU A 92 15.53 5.34 35.34
C LEU A 92 16.04 6.38 34.33
N THR A 93 17.23 6.11 33.76
CA THR A 93 17.87 7.00 32.78
C THR A 93 17.98 6.37 31.39
N PRO A 94 17.77 7.16 30.29
CA PRO A 94 18.05 6.68 28.96
C PRO A 94 19.57 6.53 28.77
N LEU A 95 19.97 5.46 28.10
CA LEU A 95 21.38 5.13 27.83
C LEU A 95 21.83 5.60 26.44
N THR A 96 20.91 5.78 25.52
CA THR A 96 21.14 6.25 24.15
C THR A 96 20.01 7.16 23.69
N GLU A 97 20.21 7.84 22.56
CA GLU A 97 19.10 8.44 21.83
C GLU A 97 18.13 7.37 21.37
N SER A 98 16.84 7.72 21.33
CA SER A 98 15.81 6.82 20.78
C SER A 98 16.02 6.63 19.27
N LYS A 99 15.70 5.46 18.77
CA LYS A 99 15.62 5.18 17.33
C LYS A 99 14.17 5.10 16.89
N THR A 100 13.87 5.70 15.75
CA THR A 100 12.55 5.57 15.10
C THR A 100 12.69 4.59 13.94
N ILE A 101 11.77 3.64 13.89
CA ILE A 101 11.67 2.65 12.83
C ILE A 101 10.32 2.94 12.15
N SER A 102 10.38 3.45 10.93
CA SER A 102 9.19 3.63 10.11
C SER A 102 8.72 2.29 9.55
N GLN A 103 7.54 2.24 8.95
CA GLN A 103 7.14 1.08 8.16
C GLN A 103 8.22 0.73 7.13
N SER A 104 8.34 -0.55 6.82
CA SER A 104 9.22 -0.99 5.74
C SER A 104 8.74 -0.38 4.44
N LYS A 105 9.52 0.53 3.86
CA LYS A 105 9.23 1.06 2.54
C LYS A 105 9.81 0.16 1.47
N ILE A 106 8.98 -0.19 0.53
CA ILE A 106 9.36 -1.00 -0.63
C ILE A 106 9.39 -0.09 -1.86
N LEU A 107 10.43 -0.23 -2.66
CA LEU A 107 10.55 0.39 -3.98
C LEU A 107 10.47 -0.69 -5.05
N VAL A 108 9.64 -0.49 -6.06
CA VAL A 108 9.68 -1.26 -7.31
C VAL A 108 10.30 -0.37 -8.39
N ALA A 109 11.56 -0.67 -8.73
CA ALA A 109 12.29 0.03 -9.78
C ALA A 109 12.22 -0.77 -11.08
N CYS A 110 11.65 -0.21 -12.14
CA CYS A 110 11.35 -0.91 -13.39
C CYS A 110 12.03 -0.29 -14.60
N PHE A 111 12.75 -1.11 -15.36
CA PHE A 111 13.15 -0.79 -16.74
C PHE A 111 12.35 -1.64 -17.73
N SER A 112 11.72 -1.01 -18.71
CA SER A 112 10.89 -1.71 -19.71
C SER A 112 10.92 -1.00 -21.06
N ALA A 113 11.90 -1.32 -21.91
CA ALA A 113 12.08 -0.67 -23.21
C ALA A 113 10.90 -0.90 -24.18
N THR A 114 10.27 -2.08 -24.14
CA THR A 114 9.15 -2.46 -25.01
C THR A 114 7.79 -2.53 -24.31
N GLY A 115 7.71 -2.07 -23.06
CA GLY A 115 6.46 -2.06 -22.27
C GLY A 115 6.04 -3.39 -21.64
N HIS A 116 6.71 -4.52 -21.90
CA HIS A 116 6.27 -5.84 -21.40
C HIS A 116 6.55 -6.09 -19.93
N THR A 117 7.58 -5.49 -19.35
CA THR A 117 7.93 -5.68 -17.93
C THR A 117 7.10 -4.77 -17.04
N LYS A 118 6.79 -3.57 -17.52
CA LYS A 118 6.14 -2.51 -16.74
C LYS A 118 4.81 -2.93 -16.08
N PRO A 119 3.84 -3.58 -16.77
CA PRO A 119 2.59 -3.98 -16.14
C PRO A 119 2.78 -4.91 -14.94
N LEU A 120 3.71 -5.87 -15.02
CA LEU A 120 3.99 -6.80 -13.93
C LEU A 120 4.64 -6.10 -12.74
N ALA A 121 5.51 -5.11 -13.01
CA ALA A 121 6.12 -4.29 -11.96
C ALA A 121 5.10 -3.38 -11.28
N GLU A 122 4.17 -2.81 -12.03
CA GLU A 122 3.05 -2.03 -11.49
C GLU A 122 2.12 -2.89 -10.63
N TYR A 123 1.86 -4.16 -11.03
CA TYR A 123 1.14 -5.11 -10.19
C TYR A 123 1.85 -5.38 -8.87
N ALA A 124 3.16 -5.63 -8.91
CA ALA A 124 3.95 -5.85 -7.70
C ALA A 124 3.91 -4.63 -6.78
N ALA A 125 4.05 -3.42 -7.34
CA ALA A 125 3.98 -2.17 -6.58
C ALA A 125 2.59 -1.99 -5.93
N LYS A 126 1.52 -2.18 -6.69
CA LYS A 126 0.14 -2.10 -6.19
C LYS A 126 -0.13 -3.12 -5.10
N TYR A 127 0.27 -4.37 -5.29
CA TYR A 127 0.05 -5.46 -4.33
C TYR A 127 0.75 -5.18 -2.99
N LEU A 128 1.98 -4.68 -3.03
CA LEU A 128 2.79 -4.42 -1.84
C LEU A 128 2.54 -3.04 -1.22
N GLY A 129 1.73 -2.17 -1.83
CA GLY A 129 1.66 -0.76 -1.45
C GLY A 129 3.02 -0.06 -1.57
N ALA A 130 3.81 -0.44 -2.58
CA ALA A 130 5.17 0.02 -2.77
C ALA A 130 5.24 1.26 -3.68
N ASP A 131 6.25 2.09 -3.46
CA ASP A 131 6.56 3.18 -4.39
C ASP A 131 7.07 2.61 -5.73
N PHE A 132 6.65 3.21 -6.84
CA PHE A 132 7.06 2.80 -8.18
C PHE A 132 8.01 3.83 -8.80
N TYR A 133 9.14 3.36 -9.33
CA TYR A 133 10.09 4.19 -10.05
C TYR A 133 10.41 3.58 -11.44
N GLU A 134 10.16 4.33 -12.49
CA GLU A 134 10.54 3.94 -13.85
C GLU A 134 11.98 4.35 -14.13
N ILE A 135 12.85 3.37 -14.43
CA ILE A 135 14.22 3.62 -14.86
C ILE A 135 14.19 4.03 -16.33
N VAL A 136 14.33 5.32 -16.58
CA VAL A 136 14.28 5.91 -17.92
C VAL A 136 15.69 6.16 -18.41
N PRO A 137 16.11 5.61 -19.57
CA PRO A 137 17.40 5.93 -20.16
C PRO A 137 17.44 7.41 -20.60
N GLU A 138 18.59 8.07 -20.40
CA GLU A 138 18.81 9.46 -20.88
C GLU A 138 18.67 9.53 -22.41
N ASP A 139 19.12 8.48 -23.10
CA ASP A 139 18.96 8.30 -24.54
C ASP A 139 18.02 7.10 -24.76
N PRO A 140 16.76 7.31 -25.15
CA PRO A 140 15.78 6.23 -25.33
C PRO A 140 16.21 5.22 -26.39
N TYR A 141 15.89 3.94 -26.15
CA TYR A 141 16.14 2.89 -27.12
C TYR A 141 15.13 2.94 -28.27
N THR A 142 15.65 2.97 -29.51
CA THR A 142 14.84 2.84 -30.72
C THR A 142 14.63 1.36 -31.09
N ASP A 143 13.75 1.07 -32.05
CA ASP A 143 13.55 -0.29 -32.57
C ASP A 143 14.86 -0.85 -33.18
N ASP A 144 15.65 -0.02 -33.83
CA ASP A 144 16.98 -0.40 -34.40
C ASP A 144 17.98 -0.72 -33.28
N ASP A 145 17.95 0.03 -32.15
CA ASP A 145 18.79 -0.24 -31.01
C ASP A 145 18.43 -1.58 -30.33
N LEU A 146 17.16 -1.97 -30.37
CA LEU A 146 16.63 -3.20 -29.77
C LEU A 146 16.76 -4.43 -30.68
N ASN A 147 17.26 -4.28 -31.89
CA ASN A 147 17.42 -5.39 -32.86
C ASN A 147 18.52 -6.35 -32.41
N TYR A 148 18.14 -7.41 -31.70
CA TYR A 148 19.06 -8.44 -31.19
C TYR A 148 19.68 -9.31 -32.32
N SER A 149 19.16 -9.26 -33.56
CA SER A 149 19.70 -9.95 -34.70
C SER A 149 20.82 -9.17 -35.37
N ASP A 150 20.98 -7.87 -35.06
CA ASP A 150 22.08 -7.03 -35.55
C ASP A 150 23.20 -6.96 -34.50
N SER A 151 24.37 -7.51 -34.85
CA SER A 151 25.57 -7.44 -34.01
C SER A 151 26.08 -6.02 -33.77
N ASN A 152 25.61 -5.05 -34.54
CA ASN A 152 25.95 -3.64 -34.43
C ASN A 152 24.92 -2.81 -33.69
N SER A 153 23.76 -3.39 -33.33
CA SER A 153 22.76 -2.67 -32.56
C SER A 153 23.34 -2.19 -31.23
N ARG A 154 22.77 -1.12 -30.69
CA ARG A 154 23.21 -0.55 -29.42
C ARG A 154 23.13 -1.56 -28.27
N THR A 155 22.00 -2.27 -28.14
CA THR A 155 21.81 -3.26 -27.09
C THR A 155 22.77 -4.45 -27.22
N THR A 156 23.09 -4.91 -28.43
CA THR A 156 24.10 -5.96 -28.64
C THR A 156 25.48 -5.48 -28.17
N LYS A 157 25.87 -4.27 -28.51
CA LYS A 157 27.15 -3.68 -28.07
C LYS A 157 27.21 -3.52 -26.55
N GLU A 158 26.15 -2.95 -25.94
CA GLU A 158 26.07 -2.78 -24.50
C GLU A 158 26.16 -4.11 -23.76
N GLN A 159 25.45 -5.14 -24.21
CA GLN A 159 25.47 -6.45 -23.54
C GLN A 159 26.81 -7.19 -23.67
N ASN A 160 27.54 -6.96 -24.73
CA ASN A 160 28.89 -7.52 -24.95
C ASN A 160 30.01 -6.71 -24.25
N ASP A 161 29.73 -5.50 -23.81
CA ASP A 161 30.67 -4.68 -23.05
C ASP A 161 30.37 -4.78 -21.54
N SER A 162 31.31 -5.36 -20.79
CA SER A 162 31.17 -5.48 -19.35
C SER A 162 31.18 -4.14 -18.62
N LEU A 163 31.74 -3.11 -19.25
CA LEU A 163 31.86 -1.75 -18.70
C LEU A 163 30.76 -0.81 -19.14
N ALA A 164 29.86 -1.25 -20.03
CA ALA A 164 28.75 -0.42 -20.49
C ALA A 164 27.85 0.00 -19.31
N ARG A 165 27.60 1.30 -19.23
CA ARG A 165 26.73 1.91 -18.19
C ARG A 165 25.86 2.98 -18.87
N PRO A 166 24.77 2.58 -19.55
CA PRO A 166 23.81 3.53 -20.12
C PRO A 166 23.29 4.49 -19.03
N LYS A 167 23.27 5.77 -19.34
CA LYS A 167 22.85 6.79 -18.38
C LYS A 167 21.36 6.77 -18.14
N ILE A 168 20.96 7.10 -16.93
CA ILE A 168 19.57 7.18 -16.46
C ILE A 168 19.17 8.66 -16.35
N SER A 169 17.98 8.98 -16.85
CA SER A 169 17.34 10.28 -16.67
C SER A 169 16.59 10.29 -15.34
N GLY A 170 16.87 11.31 -14.52
CA GLY A 170 16.27 11.41 -13.17
C GLY A 170 16.94 10.51 -12.15
N GLY A 171 16.22 10.20 -11.07
CA GLY A 171 16.73 9.38 -9.98
C GLY A 171 15.72 9.20 -8.86
N VAL A 172 15.93 8.16 -8.04
CA VAL A 172 15.13 7.90 -6.85
C VAL A 172 15.52 8.93 -5.79
N GLN A 173 14.54 9.69 -5.32
CA GLN A 173 14.74 10.57 -4.17
C GLN A 173 14.76 9.72 -2.90
N ASN A 174 15.75 10.00 -2.01
CA ASN A 174 15.83 9.36 -0.70
C ASN A 174 15.87 7.82 -0.72
N MET A 175 16.73 7.20 -1.55
CA MET A 175 16.92 5.73 -1.58
C MET A 175 17.14 5.15 -0.17
N ALA A 176 17.66 5.93 0.76
CA ALA A 176 17.87 5.50 2.14
C ALA A 176 16.58 5.14 2.90
N GLU A 177 15.41 5.64 2.47
CA GLU A 177 14.12 5.35 3.12
C GLU A 177 13.57 3.96 2.79
N TYR A 178 14.06 3.32 1.73
CA TYR A 178 13.60 2.00 1.33
C TYR A 178 14.41 0.90 2.00
N ASP A 179 13.72 -0.06 2.60
CA ASP A 179 14.35 -1.26 3.18
C ASP A 179 14.42 -2.39 2.14
N THR A 180 13.47 -2.43 1.21
CA THR A 180 13.37 -3.45 0.18
C THR A 180 13.27 -2.82 -1.21
N VAL A 181 14.02 -3.36 -2.17
CA VAL A 181 13.97 -2.91 -3.57
C VAL A 181 13.74 -4.10 -4.49
N ILE A 182 12.66 -4.03 -5.25
CA ILE A 182 12.36 -4.99 -6.32
C ILE A 182 12.81 -4.37 -7.63
N ILE A 183 13.73 -5.03 -8.34
CA ILE A 183 14.23 -4.55 -9.62
C ILE A 183 13.56 -5.34 -10.74
N ALA A 184 12.71 -4.68 -11.52
CA ALA A 184 11.98 -5.26 -12.64
C ALA A 184 12.67 -4.92 -13.97
N HIS A 185 12.97 -5.95 -14.80
CA HIS A 185 13.68 -5.74 -16.05
C HIS A 185 13.44 -6.87 -17.08
N PRO A 186 13.59 -6.64 -18.39
CA PRO A 186 13.62 -7.71 -19.38
C PRO A 186 14.93 -8.49 -19.30
N ILE A 187 14.96 -9.72 -19.83
CA ILE A 187 16.19 -10.47 -20.05
C ILE A 187 16.72 -10.17 -21.45
N TRP A 188 17.94 -9.65 -21.53
CA TRP A 188 18.70 -9.43 -22.75
C TRP A 188 19.98 -10.29 -22.74
N TRP A 189 20.17 -11.15 -23.74
CA TRP A 189 21.32 -12.05 -23.84
C TRP A 189 21.59 -12.85 -22.55
N GLY A 190 20.53 -13.35 -21.90
CA GLY A 190 20.60 -14.18 -20.69
C GLY A 190 20.97 -13.43 -19.40
N GLN A 191 20.95 -12.13 -19.40
CA GLN A 191 21.29 -11.27 -18.26
C GLN A 191 20.40 -10.02 -18.21
N ALA A 192 20.55 -9.22 -17.15
CA ALA A 192 19.89 -7.91 -17.05
C ALA A 192 20.48 -6.91 -18.05
N PRO A 193 19.69 -5.97 -18.60
CA PRO A 193 20.21 -4.84 -19.38
C PRO A 193 21.22 -4.01 -18.59
N LYS A 194 22.23 -3.45 -19.29
CA LYS A 194 23.32 -2.70 -18.63
C LYS A 194 22.86 -1.45 -17.88
N ILE A 195 21.72 -0.89 -18.22
CA ILE A 195 21.12 0.22 -17.46
C ILE A 195 20.75 -0.18 -16.01
N ILE A 196 20.47 -1.46 -15.74
CA ILE A 196 20.24 -1.98 -14.39
C ILE A 196 21.54 -1.97 -13.57
N TYR A 197 22.69 -2.20 -14.22
CA TYR A 197 24.01 -2.05 -13.59
C TYR A 197 24.25 -0.60 -13.17
N THR A 198 23.93 0.36 -14.06
CA THR A 198 23.98 1.79 -13.74
C THR A 198 23.11 2.12 -12.52
N PHE A 199 21.88 1.60 -12.48
CA PHE A 199 20.96 1.83 -11.37
C PHE A 199 21.53 1.31 -10.04
N LEU A 200 22.03 0.08 -10.01
CA LEU A 200 22.61 -0.51 -8.79
C LEU A 200 23.88 0.21 -8.31
N GLU A 201 24.69 0.74 -9.24
CA GLU A 201 25.92 1.48 -8.90
C GLU A 201 25.64 2.94 -8.52
N SER A 202 24.40 3.44 -8.74
CA SER A 202 24.04 4.84 -8.46
C SER A 202 23.60 5.08 -7.00
N TYR A 203 23.37 4.04 -6.20
CA TYR A 203 22.85 4.15 -4.84
C TYR A 203 23.54 3.22 -3.87
N ASP A 204 23.48 3.55 -2.59
CA ASP A 204 23.88 2.66 -1.50
C ASP A 204 22.73 1.72 -1.12
N PHE A 205 22.95 0.42 -1.29
CA PHE A 205 22.00 -0.64 -0.93
C PHE A 205 22.43 -1.39 0.33
N SER A 206 23.44 -0.96 1.05
CA SER A 206 23.94 -1.62 2.27
C SER A 206 22.81 -1.86 3.27
N GLY A 207 22.68 -3.10 3.75
CA GLY A 207 21.67 -3.51 4.72
C GLY A 207 20.24 -3.65 4.17
N LYS A 208 20.03 -3.42 2.87
CA LYS A 208 18.70 -3.55 2.23
C LYS A 208 18.44 -4.97 1.75
N THR A 209 17.17 -5.27 1.52
CA THR A 209 16.71 -6.47 0.84
C THR A 209 16.48 -6.18 -0.63
N ILE A 210 17.01 -7.02 -1.53
CA ILE A 210 16.82 -6.88 -2.99
C ILE A 210 16.26 -8.20 -3.56
N THR A 211 15.38 -8.08 -4.53
CA THR A 211 15.01 -9.18 -5.43
C THR A 211 14.84 -8.65 -6.84
N THR A 212 14.84 -9.56 -7.83
CA THR A 212 14.53 -9.19 -9.21
C THR A 212 13.35 -9.98 -9.74
N MET A 213 12.49 -9.28 -10.47
CA MET A 213 11.50 -9.87 -11.36
C MET A 213 11.86 -9.55 -12.79
N CYS A 214 11.91 -10.56 -13.64
CA CYS A 214 12.27 -10.30 -15.02
C CYS A 214 11.30 -10.93 -16.02
N THR A 215 11.24 -10.34 -17.23
CA THR A 215 10.41 -10.86 -18.30
C THR A 215 11.28 -11.32 -19.47
N SER A 216 10.84 -12.38 -20.12
CA SER A 216 11.40 -12.81 -21.41
C SER A 216 10.39 -13.62 -22.21
N GLY A 217 10.51 -13.66 -23.53
CA GLY A 217 9.70 -14.53 -24.38
C GLY A 217 9.97 -16.02 -24.12
N SER A 218 11.24 -16.41 -24.09
CA SER A 218 11.64 -17.83 -23.91
C SER A 218 12.91 -18.03 -23.09
N SER A 219 13.75 -17.00 -22.93
CA SER A 219 15.00 -17.12 -22.17
C SER A 219 14.73 -17.37 -20.70
N PRO A 220 15.45 -18.28 -20.04
CA PRO A 220 15.39 -18.45 -18.60
C PRO A 220 15.97 -17.22 -17.86
N LEU A 221 15.91 -17.23 -16.53
CA LEU A 221 16.53 -16.20 -15.69
C LEU A 221 18.02 -15.99 -15.98
N GLY A 222 18.70 -17.07 -16.40
CA GLY A 222 20.11 -17.04 -16.79
C GLY A 222 21.03 -16.64 -15.63
N SER A 223 22.04 -15.82 -15.96
CA SER A 223 22.98 -15.29 -14.95
C SER A 223 22.54 -13.95 -14.38
N SER A 224 21.35 -13.45 -14.74
CA SER A 224 20.90 -12.09 -14.43
C SER A 224 21.03 -11.75 -12.93
N ALA A 225 20.38 -12.50 -12.06
CA ALA A 225 20.40 -12.23 -10.63
C ALA A 225 21.81 -12.32 -10.03
N ASN A 226 22.61 -13.32 -10.44
CA ASN A 226 23.98 -13.51 -9.94
C ASN A 226 24.90 -12.36 -10.35
N ASN A 227 24.77 -11.89 -11.60
CA ASN A 227 25.58 -10.76 -12.08
C ASN A 227 25.25 -9.47 -11.32
N LEU A 228 23.96 -9.24 -11.01
CA LEU A 228 23.52 -8.06 -10.25
C LEU A 228 23.96 -8.16 -8.78
N LYS A 229 23.87 -9.35 -8.19
CA LYS A 229 24.32 -9.59 -6.82
C LYS A 229 25.81 -9.26 -6.64
N ALA A 230 26.63 -9.52 -7.65
CA ALA A 230 28.06 -9.21 -7.61
C ALA A 230 28.38 -7.69 -7.61
N LEU A 231 27.40 -6.83 -7.89
CA LEU A 231 27.55 -5.37 -7.87
C LEU A 231 27.17 -4.74 -6.52
N THR A 232 26.69 -5.52 -5.58
CA THR A 232 26.23 -5.02 -4.29
C THR A 232 27.14 -5.48 -3.15
N ASP A 233 27.06 -4.76 -2.03
CA ASP A 233 27.80 -5.10 -0.83
C ASP A 233 27.27 -6.41 -0.19
N ASN A 234 28.12 -7.09 0.58
CA ASN A 234 27.75 -8.34 1.26
C ASN A 234 26.71 -8.18 2.36
N SER A 235 26.42 -6.94 2.80
CA SER A 235 25.33 -6.64 3.75
C SER A 235 23.94 -6.68 3.12
N VAL A 236 23.86 -6.71 1.77
CA VAL A 236 22.59 -6.80 1.05
C VAL A 236 22.01 -8.22 1.14
N THR A 237 20.76 -8.32 1.57
CA THR A 237 20.03 -9.58 1.55
C THR A 237 19.35 -9.77 0.20
N TRP A 238 19.72 -10.82 -0.56
CA TRP A 238 19.10 -11.14 -1.84
C TRP A 238 18.06 -12.24 -1.66
N LEU A 239 16.79 -11.93 -1.98
CA LEU A 239 15.72 -12.92 -2.06
C LEU A 239 15.75 -13.64 -3.41
N GLU A 240 14.95 -14.70 -3.52
CA GLU A 240 14.81 -15.46 -4.76
C GLU A 240 14.23 -14.61 -5.88
N SER A 241 14.91 -14.61 -7.03
CA SER A 241 14.51 -13.89 -8.24
C SER A 241 13.63 -14.76 -9.13
N LYS A 242 12.66 -14.17 -9.82
CA LYS A 242 11.75 -14.93 -10.70
C LYS A 242 11.66 -14.34 -12.10
N ARG A 243 11.60 -15.24 -13.09
CA ARG A 243 11.30 -14.92 -14.47
C ARG A 243 9.82 -15.17 -14.75
N PHE A 244 9.17 -14.19 -15.36
CA PHE A 244 7.78 -14.24 -15.81
C PHE A 244 7.69 -14.23 -17.33
N SER A 245 6.59 -14.75 -17.87
CA SER A 245 6.17 -14.45 -19.24
C SER A 245 5.62 -13.03 -19.31
N ALA A 246 5.63 -12.42 -20.48
CA ALA A 246 5.03 -11.08 -20.66
C ALA A 246 3.52 -11.02 -20.40
N GLY A 247 2.84 -12.19 -20.41
CA GLY A 247 1.42 -12.33 -20.14
C GLY A 247 1.11 -12.99 -18.79
N ALA A 248 2.05 -12.97 -17.84
CA ALA A 248 1.80 -13.50 -16.51
C ALA A 248 0.66 -12.74 -15.83
N SER A 249 -0.14 -13.44 -15.03
CA SER A 249 -1.26 -12.86 -14.30
C SER A 249 -0.81 -12.13 -13.02
N GLU A 250 -1.66 -11.25 -12.51
CA GLU A 250 -1.48 -10.64 -11.18
C GLU A 250 -1.29 -11.73 -10.10
N SER A 251 -2.07 -12.79 -10.15
CA SER A 251 -2.00 -13.90 -9.20
C SER A 251 -0.63 -14.58 -9.19
N GLU A 252 -0.01 -14.80 -10.37
CA GLU A 252 1.34 -15.39 -10.44
C GLU A 252 2.42 -14.48 -9.83
N VAL A 253 2.25 -13.15 -9.94
CA VAL A 253 3.14 -12.18 -9.30
C VAL A 253 2.93 -12.19 -7.79
N GLN A 254 1.69 -12.18 -7.33
CA GLN A 254 1.34 -12.23 -5.90
C GLN A 254 1.86 -13.49 -5.24
N GLU A 255 1.56 -14.69 -5.81
CA GLU A 255 2.04 -15.97 -5.28
C GLU A 255 3.57 -16.03 -5.13
N TRP A 256 4.28 -15.41 -6.08
CA TRP A 256 5.74 -15.33 -5.96
C TRP A 256 6.18 -14.41 -4.84
N LEU A 257 5.57 -13.22 -4.72
CA LEU A 257 5.90 -12.26 -3.67
C LEU A 257 5.66 -12.86 -2.28
N ASP A 258 4.51 -13.51 -2.08
CA ASP A 258 4.19 -14.23 -0.84
C ASP A 258 5.21 -15.36 -0.56
N GLY A 259 5.57 -16.10 -1.60
CA GLY A 259 6.54 -17.20 -1.52
C GLY A 259 7.95 -16.77 -1.10
N ILE A 260 8.33 -15.51 -1.35
CA ILE A 260 9.61 -14.93 -0.93
C ILE A 260 9.50 -14.08 0.36
N GLY A 261 8.33 -14.09 1.01
CA GLY A 261 8.08 -13.35 2.26
C GLY A 261 7.85 -11.85 2.07
N LEU A 262 7.46 -11.42 0.86
CA LEU A 262 6.98 -10.07 0.57
C LEU A 262 5.46 -10.15 0.40
N GLU A 263 4.77 -10.26 1.52
CA GLU A 263 3.30 -10.23 1.54
C GLU A 263 2.82 -8.79 1.34
N ALA A 264 1.60 -8.66 0.81
CA ALA A 264 0.91 -7.37 0.82
C ALA A 264 1.10 -6.77 2.20
N ASN A 265 1.56 -5.54 2.28
CA ASN A 265 1.36 -4.80 3.50
C ASN A 265 -0.16 -4.84 3.73
N ASN A 266 -0.63 -5.71 4.64
CA ASN A 266 -2.00 -5.70 5.15
C ASN A 266 -2.26 -4.45 5.99
N ASP A 267 -1.43 -3.43 5.81
CA ASP A 267 -1.80 -2.05 5.94
C ASP A 267 -2.52 -1.64 4.65
N ASP A 268 -3.62 -2.34 4.39
CA ASP A 268 -4.76 -1.89 3.60
C ASP A 268 -5.38 -0.70 4.35
N THR A 269 -4.55 0.32 4.58
CA THR A 269 -4.88 1.69 4.95
C THR A 269 -4.52 2.69 3.84
N GLU A 270 -4.56 2.34 2.56
CA GLU A 270 -5.58 2.90 1.70
C GLU A 270 -6.87 2.42 2.35
N PRO A 271 -7.73 3.31 2.86
CA PRO A 271 -9.02 2.85 3.32
C PRO A 271 -9.58 2.10 2.11
N LYS A 272 -9.71 0.78 2.23
CA LYS A 272 -10.44 -0.07 1.27
C LYS A 272 -11.64 0.77 0.95
N GLU A 273 -11.68 1.32 -0.28
CA GLU A 273 -12.63 2.39 -0.57
C GLU A 273 -13.95 1.81 -0.15
N LYS A 274 -14.40 2.22 1.05
CA LYS A 274 -15.48 1.56 1.74
C LYS A 274 -16.60 1.46 0.76
N GLU A 275 -17.00 0.26 0.38
CA GLU A 275 -18.04 0.07 -0.59
C GLU A 275 -19.35 0.58 0.03
N MET A 276 -19.98 1.53 -0.63
CA MET A 276 -21.27 2.03 -0.15
C MET A 276 -22.34 0.98 -0.42
N ILE A 277 -22.86 0.40 0.65
CA ILE A 277 -23.90 -0.62 0.61
C ILE A 277 -25.23 -0.10 1.13
N ILE A 278 -26.32 -0.69 0.68
CA ILE A 278 -27.64 -0.44 1.26
C ILE A 278 -28.24 -1.71 1.85
N LYS A 279 -28.96 -1.51 2.94
CA LYS A 279 -29.84 -2.53 3.53
C LYS A 279 -31.28 -2.02 3.55
N ILE A 280 -32.18 -2.82 3.06
CA ILE A 280 -33.63 -2.54 3.15
C ILE A 280 -34.24 -3.53 4.12
N ASN A 281 -34.84 -3.03 5.21
CA ASN A 281 -35.33 -3.84 6.32
C ASN A 281 -34.28 -4.83 6.88
N GLY A 282 -33.00 -4.42 6.86
CA GLY A 282 -31.87 -5.23 7.34
C GLY A 282 -31.27 -6.19 6.32
N GLN A 283 -31.89 -6.38 5.15
CA GLN A 283 -31.36 -7.21 4.07
C GLN A 283 -30.45 -6.38 3.16
N THR A 284 -29.21 -6.83 2.93
CA THR A 284 -28.28 -6.19 1.97
C THR A 284 -28.76 -6.35 0.55
N ILE A 285 -28.79 -5.25 -0.20
CA ILE A 285 -29.30 -5.17 -1.57
C ILE A 285 -28.16 -4.76 -2.50
N PRO A 286 -27.93 -5.51 -3.60
CA PRO A 286 -26.89 -5.15 -4.57
C PRO A 286 -27.32 -3.91 -5.36
N VAL A 287 -26.43 -2.91 -5.46
CA VAL A 287 -26.65 -1.63 -6.15
C VAL A 287 -25.45 -1.30 -7.03
N THR A 288 -25.72 -0.82 -8.25
CA THR A 288 -24.75 -0.09 -9.04
C THR A 288 -24.96 1.41 -8.80
N TRP A 289 -23.93 2.07 -8.29
CA TRP A 289 -23.93 3.51 -8.03
C TRP A 289 -23.51 4.30 -9.26
N GLU A 290 -24.07 5.50 -9.40
CA GLU A 290 -23.62 6.47 -10.41
C GLU A 290 -22.32 7.16 -9.95
N ASP A 291 -21.51 7.59 -10.92
CA ASP A 291 -20.31 8.39 -10.65
C ASP A 291 -20.67 9.88 -10.75
N ASN A 292 -21.08 10.47 -9.60
CA ASN A 292 -21.42 11.88 -9.50
C ASN A 292 -21.20 12.45 -8.09
N GLU A 293 -21.23 13.78 -7.97
CA GLU A 293 -20.99 14.47 -6.70
C GLU A 293 -21.99 14.09 -5.59
N SER A 294 -23.25 13.81 -5.95
CA SER A 294 -24.28 13.40 -4.97
C SER A 294 -23.91 12.08 -4.31
N VAL A 295 -23.48 11.09 -5.11
CA VAL A 295 -23.07 9.76 -4.63
C VAL A 295 -21.76 9.88 -3.83
N THR A 296 -20.81 10.69 -4.29
CA THR A 296 -19.56 10.96 -3.59
C THR A 296 -19.81 11.54 -2.19
N GLU A 297 -20.69 12.52 -2.05
CA GLU A 297 -21.01 13.13 -0.75
C GLU A 297 -21.84 12.19 0.13
N LEU A 298 -22.76 11.40 -0.47
CA LEU A 298 -23.52 10.38 0.24
C LEU A 298 -22.60 9.32 0.84
N LYS A 299 -21.60 8.86 0.07
CA LYS A 299 -20.56 7.93 0.50
C LYS A 299 -19.74 8.49 1.67
N LYS A 300 -19.21 9.70 1.55
CA LYS A 300 -18.47 10.39 2.62
C LYS A 300 -19.25 10.49 3.92
N GLN A 301 -20.57 10.67 3.83
CA GLN A 301 -21.43 10.70 5.01
C GLN A 301 -21.63 9.31 5.59
N ALA A 302 -21.85 8.30 4.75
CA ALA A 302 -22.02 6.90 5.16
C ALA A 302 -20.75 6.32 5.80
N GLU A 303 -19.57 6.77 5.39
CA GLU A 303 -18.27 6.45 6.01
C GLU A 303 -18.14 6.95 7.45
N LYS A 304 -18.76 8.09 7.76
CA LYS A 304 -18.74 8.66 9.12
C LYS A 304 -19.71 7.97 10.06
N SER A 305 -20.88 7.67 9.55
CA SER A 305 -21.95 6.95 10.29
C SER A 305 -23.02 6.44 9.33
N PRO A 306 -23.62 5.27 9.59
CA PRO A 306 -24.75 4.79 8.80
C PRO A 306 -25.90 5.81 8.73
N ILE A 307 -26.46 6.00 7.54
CA ILE A 307 -27.62 6.86 7.30
C ILE A 307 -28.86 5.95 7.32
N THR A 308 -29.73 6.15 8.30
CA THR A 308 -30.99 5.39 8.40
C THR A 308 -32.17 6.27 8.01
N VAL A 309 -32.94 5.82 7.02
CA VAL A 309 -34.08 6.54 6.48
C VAL A 309 -35.35 5.70 6.63
N GLN A 310 -36.35 6.26 7.28
CA GLN A 310 -37.70 5.69 7.27
C GLN A 310 -38.41 6.14 6.00
N MET A 311 -38.67 5.20 5.12
CA MET A 311 -39.30 5.50 3.82
C MET A 311 -40.78 5.15 3.85
N SER A 312 -41.55 5.89 3.10
CA SER A 312 -42.98 5.70 2.97
C SER A 312 -43.38 5.56 1.50
N LYS A 313 -44.40 4.75 1.25
CA LYS A 313 -44.99 4.58 -0.09
C LYS A 313 -45.61 5.89 -0.57
N TYR A 314 -45.32 6.27 -1.79
CA TYR A 314 -45.96 7.40 -2.46
C TYR A 314 -46.37 7.03 -3.88
N GLY A 315 -47.53 7.52 -4.31
CA GLY A 315 -48.05 7.35 -5.68
C GLY A 315 -48.35 5.91 -6.13
N GLY A 316 -48.02 4.89 -5.31
CA GLY A 316 -48.15 3.47 -5.66
C GLY A 316 -47.05 2.95 -6.60
N PHE A 317 -45.93 3.68 -6.74
CA PHE A 317 -44.82 3.33 -7.61
C PHE A 317 -43.45 3.63 -7.02
N GLU A 318 -43.36 4.26 -5.82
CA GLU A 318 -42.12 4.63 -5.21
C GLU A 318 -42.14 4.60 -3.68
N GLN A 319 -40.96 4.49 -3.06
CA GLN A 319 -40.68 4.75 -1.66
C GLN A 319 -39.90 6.06 -1.54
N VAL A 320 -40.29 6.95 -0.63
CA VAL A 320 -39.69 8.27 -0.46
C VAL A 320 -39.26 8.44 1.03
N GLY A 321 -38.07 8.97 1.26
CA GLY A 321 -37.62 9.25 2.62
C GLY A 321 -36.61 10.39 2.68
N SER A 322 -36.59 11.13 3.80
CA SER A 322 -35.66 12.24 4.00
C SER A 322 -34.30 11.75 4.44
N LEU A 323 -33.24 12.24 3.78
CA LEU A 323 -31.83 12.01 4.15
C LEU A 323 -31.37 12.90 5.34
N GLY A 324 -32.24 13.76 5.86
CA GLY A 324 -31.97 14.60 7.01
C GLY A 324 -31.02 15.80 6.75
N ARG A 325 -30.47 15.91 5.53
CA ARG A 325 -29.61 17.02 5.07
C ARG A 325 -29.70 17.16 3.56
N THR A 326 -29.16 18.28 3.05
CA THR A 326 -29.04 18.49 1.60
C THR A 326 -27.74 17.93 1.06
N TYR A 327 -27.80 17.41 -0.17
CA TYR A 327 -26.67 16.90 -0.94
C TYR A 327 -26.53 17.68 -2.26
N PRO A 328 -25.35 17.73 -2.87
CA PRO A 328 -25.21 18.24 -4.23
C PRO A 328 -26.20 17.53 -5.15
N SER A 329 -26.80 18.27 -6.08
CA SER A 329 -27.74 17.70 -7.05
C SER A 329 -27.48 18.27 -8.44
N ASN A 330 -27.73 17.44 -9.45
CA ASN A 330 -27.68 17.81 -10.86
C ASN A 330 -28.97 17.28 -11.51
N ASP A 331 -30.09 17.90 -11.14
CA ASP A 331 -31.42 17.45 -11.53
C ASP A 331 -31.61 17.54 -13.05
N ALA A 332 -32.08 16.46 -13.63
CA ALA A 332 -32.42 16.37 -15.02
C ALA A 332 -33.82 15.74 -15.15
N ARG A 333 -34.56 16.14 -16.19
CA ARG A 333 -35.85 15.52 -16.50
C ARG A 333 -35.64 14.10 -17.05
N ILE A 334 -35.90 13.09 -16.22
CA ILE A 334 -35.72 11.69 -16.56
C ILE A 334 -36.99 10.90 -16.32
N THR A 335 -37.17 9.80 -17.05
CA THR A 335 -38.15 8.77 -16.73
C THR A 335 -37.47 7.65 -15.96
N THR A 336 -37.92 7.43 -14.74
CA THR A 336 -37.40 6.38 -13.87
C THR A 336 -37.99 5.00 -14.25
N GLN A 337 -37.28 3.97 -13.82
CA GLN A 337 -37.66 2.58 -13.99
C GLN A 337 -37.64 1.85 -12.65
N ASN A 338 -38.21 0.67 -12.62
CA ASN A 338 -38.16 -0.23 -11.49
C ASN A 338 -36.68 -0.47 -11.06
N GLY A 339 -36.36 -0.24 -9.78
CA GLY A 339 -35.05 -0.35 -9.23
C GLY A 339 -34.19 0.94 -9.23
N ASP A 340 -34.64 2.00 -9.92
CA ASP A 340 -33.90 3.27 -9.91
C ASP A 340 -33.93 3.89 -8.51
N ILE A 341 -32.75 4.42 -8.08
CA ILE A 341 -32.56 5.19 -6.87
C ILE A 341 -32.19 6.61 -7.28
N VAL A 342 -32.92 7.60 -6.78
CA VAL A 342 -32.67 9.00 -7.15
C VAL A 342 -32.69 9.90 -5.93
N LEU A 343 -32.06 11.06 -6.07
CA LEU A 343 -32.18 12.20 -5.16
C LEU A 343 -33.27 13.13 -5.72
N TYR A 344 -34.18 13.53 -4.86
CA TYR A 344 -35.22 14.51 -5.15
C TYR A 344 -35.12 15.69 -4.20
N SER A 345 -35.25 16.92 -4.75
CA SER A 345 -35.16 18.15 -3.99
C SER A 345 -33.92 18.25 -3.10
N SER A 346 -32.81 17.66 -3.54
CA SER A 346 -31.49 17.66 -2.87
C SER A 346 -31.46 17.00 -1.48
N ASN A 347 -32.57 16.49 -0.93
CA ASN A 347 -32.60 15.95 0.45
C ASN A 347 -33.49 14.72 0.65
N GLN A 348 -34.11 14.22 -0.40
CA GLN A 348 -34.95 13.02 -0.34
C GLN A 348 -34.38 11.92 -1.22
N VAL A 349 -34.22 10.73 -0.65
CA VAL A 349 -33.96 9.54 -1.44
C VAL A 349 -35.27 8.92 -1.88
N VAL A 350 -35.36 8.56 -3.16
CA VAL A 350 -36.53 7.92 -3.77
C VAL A 350 -36.11 6.63 -4.44
N MET A 351 -36.84 5.55 -4.17
CA MET A 351 -36.59 4.22 -4.74
C MET A 351 -37.83 3.74 -5.48
N PHE A 352 -37.68 3.41 -6.76
CA PHE A 352 -38.81 3.11 -7.64
C PHE A 352 -39.07 1.61 -7.74
N TYR A 353 -40.33 1.22 -7.64
CA TYR A 353 -40.87 -0.08 -8.04
C TYR A 353 -41.97 0.03 -9.16
N GLY A 354 -41.99 1.20 -9.77
CA GLY A 354 -42.74 1.57 -10.94
C GLY A 354 -42.00 2.64 -11.73
N SER A 355 -42.71 3.58 -12.37
CA SER A 355 -42.12 4.62 -13.22
C SER A 355 -42.75 5.98 -12.98
N ASN A 356 -41.93 7.02 -13.02
CA ASN A 356 -42.36 8.43 -13.03
C ASN A 356 -41.43 9.25 -13.92
N THR A 357 -41.92 10.37 -14.45
CA THR A 357 -41.13 11.32 -15.25
C THR A 357 -41.10 12.67 -14.53
N TRP A 358 -39.93 13.00 -13.98
CA TRP A 358 -39.73 14.25 -13.23
C TRP A 358 -38.28 14.68 -13.28
N GLU A 359 -37.95 15.76 -12.57
CA GLU A 359 -36.56 16.23 -12.39
C GLU A 359 -35.95 15.55 -11.18
N TYR A 360 -34.91 14.77 -11.44
CA TYR A 360 -34.19 13.97 -10.44
C TYR A 360 -32.69 13.97 -10.72
N THR A 361 -31.90 13.80 -9.67
CA THR A 361 -30.48 13.38 -9.80
C THR A 361 -30.40 11.87 -9.58
N ARG A 362 -29.86 11.11 -10.54
CA ARG A 362 -29.65 9.67 -10.36
C ARG A 362 -28.60 9.41 -9.30
N LEU A 363 -28.87 8.47 -8.41
CA LEU A 363 -27.90 7.97 -7.43
C LEU A 363 -27.41 6.58 -7.78
N GLY A 364 -28.26 5.72 -8.32
CA GLY A 364 -27.90 4.35 -8.66
C GLY A 364 -29.08 3.49 -9.08
N LYS A 365 -28.81 2.18 -9.16
CA LYS A 365 -29.81 1.18 -9.53
C LYS A 365 -29.67 -0.10 -8.71
N ILE A 366 -30.77 -0.62 -8.22
CA ILE A 366 -30.89 -1.93 -7.57
C ILE A 366 -30.70 -3.04 -8.62
N ASN A 367 -29.77 -3.96 -8.39
CA ASN A 367 -29.43 -5.07 -9.28
C ASN A 367 -30.25 -6.32 -8.95
N LEU A 368 -31.57 -6.20 -8.99
CA LEU A 368 -32.53 -7.27 -8.81
C LEU A 368 -33.51 -7.26 -9.99
N THR A 369 -34.27 -8.35 -10.17
CA THR A 369 -35.32 -8.40 -11.16
C THR A 369 -36.48 -7.47 -10.76
N ASN A 370 -37.29 -7.03 -11.75
CA ASN A 370 -38.44 -6.14 -11.49
C ASN A 370 -39.41 -6.71 -10.45
N ASP A 371 -39.66 -8.04 -10.48
CA ASP A 371 -40.53 -8.71 -9.52
C ASP A 371 -39.94 -8.72 -8.10
N GLU A 372 -38.64 -8.87 -7.97
CA GLU A 372 -37.94 -8.82 -6.69
C GLU A 372 -37.95 -7.41 -6.10
N VAL A 373 -37.64 -6.39 -6.92
CA VAL A 373 -37.74 -4.98 -6.52
C VAL A 373 -39.15 -4.63 -6.07
N THR A 374 -40.17 -5.04 -6.83
CA THR A 374 -41.56 -4.79 -6.47
C THR A 374 -41.91 -5.47 -5.14
N ARG A 375 -41.56 -6.73 -4.96
CA ARG A 375 -41.79 -7.43 -3.67
C ARG A 375 -41.08 -6.78 -2.50
N LEU A 376 -39.89 -6.22 -2.74
CA LEU A 376 -39.08 -5.55 -1.73
C LEU A 376 -39.67 -4.19 -1.33
N LEU A 377 -40.11 -3.38 -2.29
CA LEU A 377 -40.48 -1.99 -2.07
C LEU A 377 -42.00 -1.75 -1.98
N ASP A 378 -42.84 -2.63 -2.56
CA ASP A 378 -44.30 -2.50 -2.49
C ASP A 378 -44.92 -3.13 -1.23
N ASN A 379 -44.12 -3.58 -0.30
CA ASN A 379 -44.60 -4.27 0.92
C ASN A 379 -44.59 -3.33 2.15
N GLY A 380 -45.45 -2.29 2.12
CA GLY A 380 -45.55 -1.31 3.22
C GLY A 380 -44.42 -0.28 3.20
N ASN A 381 -44.21 0.36 4.36
CA ASN A 381 -43.07 1.27 4.56
C ASN A 381 -41.77 0.46 4.80
N VAL A 382 -40.64 0.96 4.34
CA VAL A 382 -39.37 0.28 4.48
C VAL A 382 -38.34 1.14 5.24
N THR A 383 -37.43 0.50 5.93
CA THR A 383 -36.28 1.14 6.51
C THR A 383 -35.09 0.94 5.58
N LEU A 384 -34.56 2.03 5.01
CA LEU A 384 -33.32 2.06 4.25
C LEU A 384 -32.18 2.40 5.19
N THR A 385 -31.10 1.61 5.15
CA THR A 385 -29.82 1.94 5.78
C THR A 385 -28.75 2.02 4.72
N ILE A 386 -28.04 3.13 4.65
CA ILE A 386 -26.87 3.33 3.76
C ILE A 386 -25.65 3.35 4.66
N SER A 387 -24.68 2.47 4.44
CA SER A 387 -23.43 2.39 5.17
C SER A 387 -22.24 2.21 4.23
N ALA A 388 -21.05 2.49 4.71
CA ALA A 388 -19.81 2.18 4.01
C ALA A 388 -19.03 1.16 4.85
N GLU A 389 -18.80 -0.02 4.27
CA GLU A 389 -18.14 -1.17 4.92
C GLU A 389 -16.86 -1.55 4.21
#